data_90f4c2536d1b91a22ea7a0c4809b38c3
#
_entry.id   90f4c2536d1b91a22ea7a0c4809b38c3
#
_cell.length_a   1.000
_cell.length_b   1.000
_cell.length_c   1.000
_cell.angle_alpha   90.00
_cell.angle_beta   90.00
_cell.angle_gamma   90.00
#
_symmetry.space_group_name_H-M   'P 1'
#
loop_
_entity.id
_entity.type
_entity.pdbx_description
1 polymer ?
#
loop_
_entity_poly.entity_id
_entity_poly.type
_entity_poly.pdbx_seq_one_letter_code
_entity_poly.pdbx_strand_id
1 'polypeptide(L)'
;IYLNDEVLFTWGILLFIFTNLFLTPFITSFCILVVNDLQKDGLKESIGYYIVSFQLILKVLLLTLITGLIVIGGLILFIVPGAYLASRLLYSPYFLILEGKTVLESLDLSWQTTKKNQKHFIFYLIYYWAALILITFFTLSIISAFAISSEPNTSLFFTNTLANAFLSYAQLVLISYPIFFIYKNTKTSLPI
;
A
#
# COMPACT_ATOMS: atom_id res chain seq x y z
N ILE A 1 36.29 -5.56 -9.50
CA ILE A 1 36.09 -4.52 -8.48
C ILE A 1 35.13 -5.13 -7.47
N TYR A 2 35.65 -5.64 -6.35
CA TYR A 2 34.85 -6.12 -5.23
C TYR A 2 34.32 -4.87 -4.48
N LEU A 3 33.05 -4.59 -4.62
CA LEU A 3 32.40 -3.59 -3.78
C LEU A 3 32.42 -4.11 -2.34
N ASN A 4 32.91 -3.30 -1.42
CA ASN A 4 32.99 -3.62 0.00
C ASN A 4 31.56 -3.88 0.52
N ASP A 5 31.38 -4.86 1.39
CA ASP A 5 30.05 -5.25 1.90
C ASP A 5 29.30 -4.06 2.53
N GLU A 6 30.00 -3.13 3.16
CA GLU A 6 29.43 -1.88 3.70
C GLU A 6 28.83 -0.98 2.60
N VAL A 7 29.47 -0.90 1.44
CA VAL A 7 28.97 -0.09 0.31
C VAL A 7 27.70 -0.71 -0.25
N LEU A 8 27.66 -2.04 -0.40
CA LEU A 8 26.47 -2.76 -0.86
C LEU A 8 25.31 -2.62 0.10
N PHE A 9 25.57 -2.70 1.41
CA PHE A 9 24.55 -2.50 2.45
C PHE A 9 23.98 -1.07 2.39
N THR A 10 24.84 -0.07 2.24
CA THR A 10 24.43 1.34 2.12
C THR A 10 23.56 1.56 0.88
N TRP A 11 23.93 1.02 -0.27
CA TRP A 11 23.11 1.08 -1.49
C TRP A 11 21.76 0.37 -1.33
N GLY A 12 21.75 -0.76 -0.62
CA GLY A 12 20.51 -1.48 -0.29
C GLY A 12 19.53 -0.63 0.52
N ILE A 13 20.02 0.07 1.55
CA ILE A 13 19.20 0.99 2.36
C ILE A 13 18.70 2.16 1.51
N LEU A 14 19.56 2.79 0.70
CA LEU A 14 19.16 3.90 -0.17
C LEU A 14 18.09 3.47 -1.17
N LEU A 15 18.24 2.30 -1.78
CA LEU A 15 17.25 1.73 -2.70
C LEU A 15 15.93 1.45 -1.99
N PHE A 16 15.97 0.90 -0.79
CA PHE A 16 14.78 0.64 0.02
C PHE A 16 14.04 1.94 0.38
N ILE A 17 14.76 2.97 0.79
CA ILE A 17 14.18 4.29 1.08
C ILE A 17 13.57 4.89 -0.18
N PHE A 18 14.27 4.85 -1.31
CA PHE A 18 13.79 5.38 -2.58
C PHE A 18 12.51 4.68 -3.06
N THR A 19 12.48 3.34 -3.02
CA THR A 19 11.29 2.56 -3.41
C THR A 19 10.09 2.87 -2.54
N ASN A 20 10.27 2.96 -1.23
CA ASN A 20 9.15 3.26 -0.33
C ASN A 20 8.68 4.72 -0.42
N LEU A 21 9.59 5.66 -0.63
CA LEU A 21 9.26 7.08 -0.65
C LEU A 21 8.64 7.54 -1.97
N PHE A 22 9.10 7.00 -3.10
CA PHE A 22 8.66 7.45 -4.43
C PHE A 22 7.84 6.41 -5.18
N LEU A 23 8.30 5.18 -5.23
CA LEU A 23 7.68 4.16 -6.06
C LEU A 23 6.35 3.67 -5.48
N THR A 24 6.25 3.51 -4.15
CA THR A 24 5.02 3.06 -3.50
C THR A 24 3.87 4.06 -3.68
N PRO A 25 4.00 5.38 -3.40
CA PRO A 25 2.95 6.36 -3.66
C PRO A 25 2.55 6.44 -5.13
N PHE A 26 3.52 6.35 -6.04
CA PHE A 26 3.28 6.37 -7.48
C PHE A 26 2.44 5.16 -7.92
N ILE A 27 2.85 3.94 -7.55
CA ILE A 27 2.13 2.71 -7.90
C ILE A 27 0.74 2.70 -7.27
N THR A 28 0.60 3.13 -6.02
CA THR A 28 -0.70 3.23 -5.34
C THR A 28 -1.66 4.13 -6.12
N SER A 29 -1.20 5.32 -6.51
CA SER A 29 -2.00 6.26 -7.30
C SER A 29 -2.38 5.67 -8.65
N PHE A 30 -1.42 5.09 -9.35
CA PHE A 30 -1.63 4.46 -10.65
C PHE A 30 -2.64 3.32 -10.57
N CYS A 31 -2.49 2.40 -9.62
CA CYS A 31 -3.42 1.28 -9.44
C CYS A 31 -4.85 1.75 -9.16
N ILE A 32 -5.02 2.74 -8.27
CA ILE A 32 -6.34 3.26 -7.92
C ILE A 32 -7.01 3.90 -9.15
N LEU A 33 -6.27 4.68 -9.94
CA LEU A 33 -6.79 5.32 -11.15
C LEU A 33 -7.18 4.28 -12.22
N VAL A 34 -6.31 3.32 -12.50
CA VAL A 34 -6.55 2.26 -13.48
C VAL A 34 -7.76 1.41 -13.08
N VAL A 35 -7.83 0.98 -11.82
CA VAL A 35 -8.96 0.16 -11.33
C VAL A 35 -10.28 0.94 -11.39
N ASN A 36 -10.26 2.25 -11.11
CA ASN A 36 -11.44 3.10 -11.24
C ASN A 36 -11.95 3.19 -12.68
N ASP A 37 -11.05 3.33 -13.66
CA ASP A 37 -11.44 3.49 -15.07
C ASP A 37 -11.80 2.15 -15.74
N LEU A 38 -11.19 1.04 -15.34
CA LEU A 38 -11.60 -0.32 -15.75
C LEU A 38 -13.08 -0.59 -15.44
N GLN A 39 -13.61 0.02 -14.38
CA GLN A 39 -15.03 -0.13 -14.02
C GLN A 39 -15.97 0.88 -14.72
N LYS A 40 -15.43 1.88 -15.44
CA LYS A 40 -16.21 2.95 -16.12
C LYS A 40 -16.29 2.77 -17.62
N ASP A 41 -16.02 1.58 -18.16
CA ASP A 41 -16.13 1.21 -19.58
C ASP A 41 -15.07 1.82 -20.52
N GLY A 42 -13.89 2.14 -20.04
CA GLY A 42 -12.82 2.56 -20.92
C GLY A 42 -11.52 2.93 -20.21
N LEU A 43 -10.44 2.28 -20.63
CA LEU A 43 -9.09 2.73 -20.28
C LEU A 43 -8.81 4.03 -21.05
N LYS A 44 -8.52 5.10 -20.33
CA LYS A 44 -7.93 6.29 -20.93
C LYS A 44 -6.53 5.98 -21.43
N GLU A 45 -5.98 6.83 -22.29
CA GLU A 45 -4.59 6.67 -22.72
C GLU A 45 -3.67 6.54 -21.50
N SER A 46 -2.84 5.50 -21.51
CA SER A 46 -1.96 5.14 -20.40
C SER A 46 -1.04 6.28 -19.93
N ILE A 47 -0.66 7.18 -20.83
CA ILE A 47 0.15 8.38 -20.54
C ILE A 47 -0.53 9.28 -19.52
N GLY A 48 -1.85 9.46 -19.59
CA GLY A 48 -2.61 10.27 -18.63
C GLY A 48 -2.49 9.79 -17.19
N TYR A 49 -2.47 8.48 -16.98
CA TYR A 49 -2.33 7.91 -15.63
C TYR A 49 -0.95 8.17 -15.03
N TYR A 50 0.12 8.11 -15.84
CA TYR A 50 1.48 8.39 -15.37
C TYR A 50 1.63 9.84 -14.92
N ILE A 51 1.12 10.79 -15.72
CA ILE A 51 1.21 12.23 -15.41
C ILE A 51 0.45 12.54 -14.12
N VAL A 52 -0.80 12.08 -13.99
CA VAL A 52 -1.62 12.33 -12.80
C VAL A 52 -1.01 11.65 -11.58
N SER A 53 -0.55 10.41 -11.71
CA SER A 53 0.10 9.71 -10.60
C SER A 53 1.36 10.43 -10.13
N PHE A 54 2.16 10.97 -11.05
CA PHE A 54 3.34 11.76 -10.71
C PHE A 54 2.98 13.04 -9.94
N GLN A 55 1.94 13.77 -10.36
CA GLN A 55 1.46 14.97 -9.67
C GLN A 55 0.92 14.68 -8.26
N LEU A 56 0.40 13.48 -8.04
CA LEU A 56 -0.16 13.06 -6.76
C LEU A 56 0.87 12.50 -5.79
N ILE A 57 2.11 12.20 -6.23
CA ILE A 57 3.14 11.57 -5.39
C ILE A 57 3.28 12.28 -4.05
N LEU A 58 3.47 13.59 -4.05
CA LEU A 58 3.71 14.35 -2.83
C LEU A 58 2.50 14.33 -1.88
N LYS A 59 1.29 14.41 -2.42
CA LYS A 59 0.05 14.35 -1.62
C LYS A 59 -0.16 12.96 -1.02
N VAL A 60 0.05 11.90 -1.80
CA VAL A 60 -0.08 10.52 -1.33
C VAL A 60 1.03 10.18 -0.32
N LEU A 61 2.25 10.67 -0.54
CA LEU A 61 3.35 10.53 0.39
C LEU A 61 3.03 11.18 1.74
N LEU A 62 2.53 12.42 1.71
CA LEU A 62 2.13 13.12 2.93
C LEU A 62 0.99 12.39 3.65
N LEU A 63 0.00 11.90 2.90
CA LEU A 63 -1.09 11.07 3.44
C LEU A 63 -0.53 9.80 4.12
N THR A 64 0.37 9.09 3.44
CA THR A 64 0.97 7.86 3.95
C THR A 64 1.80 8.12 5.20
N LEU A 65 2.56 9.23 5.25
CA LEU A 65 3.30 9.64 6.45
C LEU A 65 2.38 9.89 7.63
N ILE A 66 1.33 10.70 7.45
CA ILE A 66 0.38 11.02 8.53
C ILE A 66 -0.35 9.75 8.97
N THR A 67 -0.84 8.94 8.04
CA THR A 67 -1.50 7.66 8.35
C THR A 67 -0.55 6.73 9.12
N GLY A 68 0.69 6.63 8.66
CA GLY A 68 1.72 5.82 9.31
C GLY A 68 2.00 6.26 10.74
N LEU A 69 2.14 7.56 10.99
CA LEU A 69 2.34 8.11 12.34
C LEU A 69 1.15 7.80 13.27
N ILE A 70 -0.08 7.94 12.77
CA ILE A 70 -1.29 7.62 13.54
C ILE A 70 -1.33 6.13 13.90
N VAL A 71 -1.03 5.26 12.93
CA VAL A 71 -1.05 3.79 13.11
C VAL A 71 0.07 3.36 14.07
N ILE A 72 1.29 3.89 13.89
CA ILE A 72 2.43 3.60 14.79
C ILE A 72 2.11 4.06 16.21
N GLY A 73 1.53 5.25 16.38
CA GLY A 73 1.08 5.73 17.69
C GLY A 73 0.07 4.79 18.34
N GLY A 74 -0.87 4.24 17.55
CA GLY A 74 -1.81 3.22 18.01
C GLY A 74 -1.13 1.90 18.39
N LEU A 75 -0.14 1.45 17.61
CA LEU A 75 0.61 0.21 17.86
C LEU A 75 1.51 0.30 19.11
N ILE A 76 2.05 1.48 19.41
CA ILE A 76 2.82 1.72 20.65
C ILE A 76 1.93 1.54 21.88
N LEU A 77 0.67 1.95 21.80
CA LEU A 77 -0.29 1.73 22.88
C LEU A 77 -0.67 0.25 23.01
N PHE A 78 -1.11 -0.39 21.95
CA PHE A 78 -1.37 -1.83 21.82
C PHE A 78 -1.60 -2.20 20.34
N ILE A 79 -1.40 -3.47 20.00
CA ILE A 79 -1.62 -3.99 18.64
C ILE A 79 -3.07 -3.75 18.16
N VAL A 80 -4.05 -3.96 19.05
CA VAL A 80 -5.48 -3.82 18.71
C VAL A 80 -5.87 -2.40 18.30
N PRO A 81 -5.55 -1.33 19.07
CA PRO A 81 -5.85 0.03 18.62
C PRO A 81 -5.07 0.46 17.38
N GLY A 82 -3.83 -0.01 17.19
CA GLY A 82 -3.08 0.25 15.96
C GLY A 82 -3.76 -0.35 14.73
N ALA A 83 -4.16 -1.61 14.80
CA ALA A 83 -4.91 -2.29 13.74
C ALA A 83 -6.28 -1.62 13.48
N TYR A 84 -6.96 -1.17 14.52
CA TYR A 84 -8.21 -0.43 14.41
C TYR A 84 -8.02 0.90 13.68
N LEU A 85 -7.00 1.67 14.03
CA LEU A 85 -6.70 2.94 13.35
C LEU A 85 -6.31 2.72 11.89
N ALA A 86 -5.44 1.75 11.59
CA ALA A 86 -5.08 1.40 10.23
C ALA A 86 -6.30 1.11 9.36
N SER A 87 -7.23 0.36 9.92
CA SER A 87 -8.45 0.00 9.22
C SER A 87 -9.39 1.19 9.01
N ARG A 88 -9.50 2.11 9.97
CA ARG A 88 -10.30 3.34 9.83
C ARG A 88 -9.80 4.26 8.73
N LEU A 89 -8.51 4.27 8.49
CA LEU A 89 -7.86 5.15 7.51
C LEU A 89 -7.65 4.48 6.13
N LEU A 90 -8.13 3.25 5.96
CA LEU A 90 -7.92 2.43 4.76
C LEU A 90 -8.44 3.09 3.47
N TYR A 91 -9.54 3.84 3.54
CA TYR A 91 -10.15 4.49 2.38
C TYR A 91 -9.56 5.87 2.06
N SER A 92 -8.70 6.40 2.90
CA SER A 92 -8.15 7.75 2.70
C SER A 92 -7.44 7.96 1.35
N PRO A 93 -6.66 7.01 0.78
CA PRO A 93 -6.06 7.19 -0.54
C PRO A 93 -7.10 7.32 -1.66
N TYR A 94 -8.23 6.64 -1.54
CA TYR A 94 -9.31 6.71 -2.54
C TYR A 94 -9.98 8.08 -2.56
N PHE A 95 -10.28 8.67 -1.40
CA PHE A 95 -10.83 10.02 -1.31
C PHE A 95 -9.86 11.06 -1.85
N LEU A 96 -8.56 10.93 -1.55
CA LEU A 96 -7.54 11.84 -2.03
C LEU A 96 -7.36 11.75 -3.55
N ILE A 97 -7.27 10.54 -4.11
CA ILE A 97 -6.92 10.31 -5.51
C ILE A 97 -8.14 10.48 -6.42
N LEU A 98 -9.29 9.90 -6.05
CA LEU A 98 -10.48 9.87 -6.92
C LEU A 98 -11.37 11.11 -6.75
N GLU A 99 -11.42 11.67 -5.55
CA GLU A 99 -12.26 12.84 -5.26
C GLU A 99 -11.47 14.15 -5.17
N GLY A 100 -10.14 14.08 -5.28
CA GLY A 100 -9.28 15.27 -5.25
C GLY A 100 -9.29 16.00 -3.90
N LYS A 101 -9.68 15.31 -2.82
CA LYS A 101 -9.75 15.89 -1.48
C LYS A 101 -8.36 16.23 -0.92
N THR A 102 -8.32 17.11 0.06
CA THR A 102 -7.10 17.37 0.81
C THR A 102 -6.73 16.17 1.69
N VAL A 103 -5.50 16.11 2.16
CA VAL A 103 -5.02 15.01 3.02
C VAL A 103 -5.89 14.85 4.27
N LEU A 104 -6.16 15.95 4.97
CA LEU A 104 -6.95 15.94 6.21
C LEU A 104 -8.42 15.59 5.96
N GLU A 105 -9.04 16.14 4.92
CA GLU A 105 -10.41 15.79 4.51
C GLU A 105 -10.51 14.31 4.14
N SER A 106 -9.51 13.76 3.45
CA SER A 106 -9.48 12.35 3.07
C SER A 106 -9.41 11.42 4.27
N LEU A 107 -8.66 11.79 5.31
CA LEU A 107 -8.61 11.06 6.57
C LEU A 107 -9.95 11.11 7.31
N ASP A 108 -10.56 12.29 7.40
CA ASP A 108 -11.85 12.46 8.07
C ASP A 108 -12.99 11.72 7.35
N LEU A 109 -13.07 11.83 6.02
CA LEU A 109 -14.03 11.09 5.21
C LEU A 109 -13.85 9.57 5.33
N SER A 110 -12.62 9.09 5.35
CA SER A 110 -12.32 7.68 5.59
C SER A 110 -12.83 7.22 6.95
N TRP A 111 -12.59 8.03 8.00
CA TRP A 111 -13.06 7.76 9.35
C TRP A 111 -14.59 7.71 9.44
N GLN A 112 -15.27 8.69 8.88
CA GLN A 112 -16.74 8.76 8.88
C GLN A 112 -17.38 7.60 8.11
N THR A 113 -16.85 7.29 6.92
CA THR A 113 -17.36 6.20 6.06
C THR A 113 -17.23 4.84 6.75
N THR A 114 -16.08 4.58 7.37
CA THR A 114 -15.85 3.33 8.08
C THR A 114 -16.67 3.22 9.37
N LYS A 115 -16.99 4.35 10.04
CA LYS A 115 -17.85 4.37 11.23
C LYS A 115 -19.29 3.97 10.90
N LYS A 116 -19.82 4.41 9.77
CA LYS A 116 -21.22 4.16 9.38
C LYS A 116 -21.47 2.67 9.05
N ASN A 117 -20.48 1.98 8.47
CA ASN A 117 -20.59 0.60 7.99
C ASN A 117 -19.81 -0.41 8.84
N GLN A 118 -19.81 -0.26 10.14
CA GLN A 118 -18.93 -0.96 11.08
C GLN A 118 -18.97 -2.50 11.00
N LYS A 119 -20.14 -3.12 10.75
CA LYS A 119 -20.27 -4.58 10.68
C LYS A 119 -19.52 -5.20 9.49
N HIS A 120 -19.73 -4.68 8.29
CA HIS A 120 -19.02 -5.15 7.10
C HIS A 120 -17.53 -4.89 7.18
N PHE A 121 -17.17 -3.78 7.83
CA PHE A 121 -15.79 -3.36 7.98
C PHE A 121 -14.94 -4.32 8.85
N ILE A 122 -15.49 -4.87 9.93
CA ILE A 122 -14.79 -5.85 10.78
C ILE A 122 -14.45 -7.13 9.99
N PHE A 123 -15.37 -7.63 9.16
CA PHE A 123 -15.09 -8.79 8.30
C PHE A 123 -13.95 -8.50 7.30
N TYR A 124 -13.92 -7.31 6.71
CA TYR A 124 -12.85 -6.91 5.80
C TYR A 124 -11.51 -6.73 6.50
N LEU A 125 -11.53 -6.22 7.71
CA LEU A 125 -10.35 -6.12 8.54
C LEU A 125 -9.72 -7.50 8.76
N ILE A 126 -10.53 -8.47 9.17
CA ILE A 126 -10.09 -9.85 9.41
C ILE A 126 -9.55 -10.45 8.10
N TYR A 127 -10.29 -10.30 7.00
CA TYR A 127 -9.86 -10.80 5.69
C TYR A 127 -8.55 -10.15 5.22
N TYR A 128 -8.43 -8.83 5.34
CA TYR A 128 -7.24 -8.08 4.96
C TYR A 128 -6.00 -8.53 5.75
N TRP A 129 -6.12 -8.63 7.08
CA TRP A 129 -5.03 -9.09 7.93
C TRP A 129 -4.69 -10.55 7.70
N ALA A 130 -5.69 -11.41 7.50
CA ALA A 130 -5.47 -12.81 7.15
C ALA A 130 -4.74 -12.95 5.79
N ALA A 131 -5.16 -12.20 4.78
CA ALA A 131 -4.50 -12.17 3.49
C ALA A 131 -3.05 -11.68 3.60
N LEU A 132 -2.80 -10.58 4.34
CA LEU A 132 -1.45 -10.08 4.59
C LEU A 132 -0.55 -11.13 5.26
N ILE A 133 -1.04 -11.77 6.31
CA ILE A 133 -0.29 -12.81 7.03
C ILE A 133 0.02 -13.98 6.10
N LEU A 134 -0.95 -14.47 5.34
CA LEU A 134 -0.76 -15.58 4.40
C LEU A 134 0.27 -15.24 3.33
N ILE A 135 0.16 -14.07 2.71
CA ILE A 135 1.07 -13.64 1.65
C ILE A 135 2.47 -13.44 2.22
N THR A 136 2.61 -12.82 3.40
CA THR A 136 3.92 -12.64 4.06
C THR A 136 4.55 -13.98 4.43
N PHE A 137 3.76 -14.92 4.95
CA PHE A 137 4.23 -16.28 5.25
C PHE A 137 4.71 -17.01 4.00
N PHE A 138 3.97 -16.90 2.88
CA PHE A 138 4.33 -17.52 1.62
C PHE A 138 5.61 -16.91 1.03
N THR A 139 5.75 -15.58 1.09
CA THR A 139 6.97 -14.88 0.63
C THR A 139 8.19 -15.24 1.46
N LEU A 140 8.07 -15.28 2.79
CA LEU A 140 9.15 -15.70 3.67
C LEU A 140 9.56 -17.17 3.43
N SER A 141 8.59 -18.06 3.16
CA SER A 141 8.86 -19.47 2.84
C SER A 141 9.63 -19.62 1.53
N ILE A 142 9.29 -18.85 0.49
CA ILE A 142 10.02 -18.86 -0.78
C ILE A 142 11.44 -18.33 -0.57
N ILE A 143 11.59 -17.21 0.12
CA ILE A 143 12.91 -16.61 0.38
C ILE A 143 13.80 -17.55 1.19
N SER A 144 13.26 -18.20 2.23
CA SER A 144 14.02 -19.16 3.05
C SER A 144 14.45 -20.39 2.24
N ALA A 145 13.59 -20.90 1.34
CA ALA A 145 13.93 -22.02 0.47
C ALA A 145 15.08 -21.69 -0.48
N PHE A 146 15.12 -20.46 -1.00
CA PHE A 146 16.24 -19.99 -1.85
C PHE A 146 17.50 -19.67 -1.03
N ALA A 147 17.37 -19.16 0.19
CA ALA A 147 18.52 -18.83 1.04
C ALA A 147 19.27 -20.08 1.55
N ILE A 148 18.59 -21.20 1.76
CA ILE A 148 19.19 -22.46 2.20
C ILE A 148 20.05 -23.12 1.10
N SER A 149 19.75 -22.84 -0.16
CA SER A 149 20.41 -23.47 -1.31
C SER A 149 21.67 -22.75 -1.81
N SER A 150 22.09 -21.65 -1.19
CA SER A 150 23.14 -20.80 -1.73
C SER A 150 24.10 -20.28 -0.67
N GLU A 151 25.39 -20.33 -0.96
CA GLU A 151 26.41 -19.67 -0.17
C GLU A 151 26.13 -18.16 -0.04
N PRO A 152 26.53 -17.50 1.06
CA PRO A 152 26.26 -16.08 1.28
C PRO A 152 27.05 -15.22 0.26
N ASN A 153 26.44 -15.04 -0.90
CA ASN A 153 26.98 -14.19 -1.97
C ASN A 153 26.16 -12.92 -2.06
N THR A 154 26.82 -11.79 -2.23
CA THR A 154 26.24 -10.45 -2.34
C THR A 154 25.19 -10.33 -3.46
N SER A 155 25.29 -11.13 -4.53
CA SER A 155 24.30 -11.22 -5.60
C SER A 155 22.93 -11.70 -5.09
N LEU A 156 22.89 -12.54 -4.06
CA LEU A 156 21.66 -13.03 -3.45
C LEU A 156 20.93 -11.97 -2.63
N PHE A 157 21.66 -11.06 -1.99
CA PHE A 157 21.05 -9.94 -1.29
C PHE A 157 20.26 -9.03 -2.25
N PHE A 158 20.82 -8.72 -3.42
CA PHE A 158 20.15 -7.94 -4.45
C PHE A 158 18.94 -8.65 -5.04
N THR A 159 19.06 -9.93 -5.37
CA THR A 159 17.94 -10.72 -5.91
C THR A 159 16.81 -10.85 -4.89
N ASN A 160 17.10 -11.07 -3.61
CA ASN A 160 16.10 -11.12 -2.55
C ASN A 160 15.44 -9.75 -2.33
N THR A 161 16.18 -8.66 -2.38
CA THR A 161 15.62 -7.30 -2.24
C THR A 161 14.69 -6.96 -3.40
N LEU A 162 15.07 -7.29 -4.63
CA LEU A 162 14.23 -7.09 -5.81
C LEU A 162 12.99 -7.99 -5.80
N ALA A 163 13.14 -9.26 -5.41
CA ALA A 163 12.02 -10.19 -5.29
C ALA A 163 11.01 -9.71 -4.23
N ASN A 164 11.49 -9.26 -3.07
CA ASN A 164 10.64 -8.70 -2.02
C ASN A 164 9.93 -7.42 -2.47
N ALA A 165 10.60 -6.52 -3.19
CA ALA A 165 9.98 -5.34 -3.76
C ALA A 165 8.87 -5.73 -4.74
N PHE A 166 9.14 -6.64 -5.68
CA PHE A 166 8.15 -7.10 -6.65
C PHE A 166 6.93 -7.74 -5.97
N LEU A 167 7.15 -8.61 -4.99
CA LEU A 167 6.09 -9.26 -4.22
C LEU A 167 5.27 -8.24 -3.41
N SER A 168 5.90 -7.24 -2.81
CA SER A 168 5.21 -6.16 -2.10
C SER A 168 4.29 -5.36 -3.04
N TYR A 169 4.71 -5.10 -4.28
CA TYR A 169 3.88 -4.43 -5.28
C TYR A 169 2.74 -5.32 -5.78
N ALA A 170 2.98 -6.60 -6.00
CA ALA A 170 1.93 -7.56 -6.35
C ALA A 170 0.86 -7.65 -5.24
N GLN A 171 1.28 -7.65 -3.98
CA GLN A 171 0.38 -7.57 -2.81
C GLN A 171 -0.46 -6.29 -2.84
N LEU A 172 0.14 -5.15 -3.13
CA LEU A 172 -0.53 -3.86 -3.18
C LEU A 172 -1.64 -3.84 -4.23
N VAL A 173 -1.39 -4.41 -5.41
CA VAL A 173 -2.39 -4.56 -6.48
C VAL A 173 -3.52 -5.51 -6.06
N LEU A 174 -3.19 -6.69 -5.54
CA LEU A 174 -4.17 -7.70 -5.14
C LEU A 174 -5.09 -7.22 -4.00
N ILE A 175 -4.56 -6.40 -3.09
CA ILE A 175 -5.30 -5.88 -1.95
C ILE A 175 -6.11 -4.63 -2.33
N SER A 176 -5.62 -3.79 -3.24
CA SER A 176 -6.32 -2.57 -3.64
C SER A 176 -7.65 -2.83 -4.34
N TYR A 177 -7.75 -3.92 -5.11
CA TYR A 177 -8.97 -4.23 -5.88
C TYR A 177 -10.21 -4.52 -4.99
N PRO A 178 -10.17 -5.43 -4.01
CA PRO A 178 -11.31 -5.64 -3.11
C PRO A 178 -11.67 -4.39 -2.30
N ILE A 179 -10.66 -3.64 -1.83
CA ILE A 179 -10.88 -2.41 -1.07
C ILE A 179 -11.59 -1.36 -1.92
N PHE A 180 -11.19 -1.22 -3.17
CA PHE A 180 -11.84 -0.31 -4.11
C PHE A 180 -13.31 -0.69 -4.35
N PHE A 181 -13.60 -1.96 -4.55
CA PHE A 181 -14.98 -2.45 -4.75
C PHE A 181 -15.88 -2.12 -3.56
N ILE A 182 -15.36 -2.26 -2.35
CA ILE A 182 -16.08 -1.92 -1.13
C ILE A 182 -16.27 -0.41 -1.00
N TYR A 183 -15.23 0.37 -1.27
CA TYR A 183 -15.30 1.83 -1.28
C TYR A 183 -16.43 2.31 -2.19
N LYS A 184 -16.53 1.78 -3.40
CA LYS A 184 -17.58 2.13 -4.36
C LYS A 184 -18.98 1.76 -3.86
N ASN A 185 -19.16 0.57 -3.30
CA ASN A 185 -20.45 0.12 -2.76
C ASN A 185 -20.87 0.90 -1.52
N THR A 186 -19.94 1.30 -0.66
CA THR A 186 -20.25 2.13 0.50
C THR A 186 -20.63 3.55 0.10
N LYS A 187 -20.05 4.08 -0.98
CA LYS A 187 -20.38 5.41 -1.50
C LYS A 187 -21.79 5.47 -2.09
N THR A 188 -22.22 4.44 -2.81
CA THR A 188 -23.58 4.36 -3.37
C THR A 188 -24.66 4.28 -2.29
N SER A 189 -24.32 3.87 -1.09
CA SER A 189 -25.23 3.79 0.06
C SER A 189 -25.27 5.09 0.92
N LEU A 190 -24.47 6.09 0.59
CA LEU A 190 -24.52 7.40 1.24
C LEU A 190 -25.51 8.28 0.47
N PRO A 191 -26.64 8.72 1.07
CA PRO A 191 -27.43 9.79 0.47
C PRO A 191 -26.54 11.04 0.43
N ILE A 192 -26.44 11.62 -0.78
CA ILE A 192 -25.81 12.92 -1.03
C ILE A 192 -26.65 13.99 -0.35
#